data_41c7b2c75c63eb5cd8479943d7116541
#
_entry.id   41c7b2c75c63eb5cd8479943d7116541
#
_cell.length_a   1.000
_cell.length_b   1.000
_cell.length_c   1.000
_cell.angle_alpha   90.00
_cell.angle_beta   90.00
_cell.angle_gamma   90.00
#
_symmetry.space_group_name_H-M   'P 1'
#
loop_
_entity.id
_entity.type
_entity.pdbx_description
1 polymer ?
#
loop_
_entity_poly.entity_id
_entity_poly.type
_entity_poly.pdbx_seq_one_letter_code
_entity_poly.pdbx_strand_id
1 'polypeptide(L)'
;MRALVIGATGGIGSAVYEQLQSDGWDVTGLSRSVDGFDVGNEASIKRGLERLEGPFDLIFIAVGILAPLWGSPEKSISALKHDDMARVFQVNTIGPALILAQVARLLPKDRRAVVATLSARVGSIGDNSIGGWYSYRASKAALNQIVHGAAIELGRSHKQSVCVALH
;
A
#
# COMPACT_ATOMS: atom_id res chain seq x y z
N MET A 1 -8.42 -4.92 19.64
CA MET A 1 -8.48 -4.42 18.22
C MET A 1 -7.71 -5.38 17.33
N ARG A 2 -8.08 -5.49 16.06
CA ARG A 2 -7.42 -6.37 15.09
C ARG A 2 -6.77 -5.55 13.98
N ALA A 3 -5.55 -5.89 13.60
CA ALA A 3 -4.81 -5.22 12.53
C ALA A 3 -4.32 -6.20 11.47
N LEU A 4 -4.31 -5.75 10.21
CA LEU A 4 -3.66 -6.40 9.09
C LEU A 4 -2.51 -5.53 8.62
N VAL A 5 -1.29 -6.07 8.61
CA VAL A 5 -0.10 -5.39 8.09
C VAL A 5 0.38 -6.11 6.83
N ILE A 6 0.28 -5.45 5.69
CA ILE A 6 0.75 -5.96 4.40
C ILE A 6 2.12 -5.37 4.11
N GLY A 7 3.11 -6.23 3.88
CA GLY A 7 4.52 -5.87 3.85
C GLY A 7 5.17 -5.98 5.24
N ALA A 8 4.67 -6.88 6.09
CA ALA A 8 5.06 -7.05 7.49
C ALA A 8 6.53 -7.39 7.74
N THR A 9 7.29 -7.79 6.72
CA THR A 9 8.75 -8.05 6.82
C THR A 9 9.62 -6.93 6.27
N GLY A 10 9.02 -5.86 5.74
CA GLY A 10 9.75 -4.66 5.31
C GLY A 10 10.09 -3.75 6.51
N GLY A 11 11.05 -2.84 6.36
CA GLY A 11 11.52 -2.00 7.47
C GLY A 11 10.42 -1.27 8.23
N ILE A 12 9.52 -0.55 7.54
CA ILE A 12 8.38 0.14 8.18
C ILE A 12 7.30 -0.84 8.60
N GLY A 13 7.00 -1.84 7.75
CA GLY A 13 5.96 -2.82 8.04
C GLY A 13 6.26 -3.66 9.28
N SER A 14 7.50 -4.10 9.48
CA SER A 14 7.90 -4.87 10.67
C SER A 14 7.82 -4.02 11.93
N ALA A 15 8.30 -2.77 11.88
CA ALA A 15 8.23 -1.87 13.02
C ALA A 15 6.77 -1.58 13.46
N VAL A 16 5.87 -1.36 12.50
CA VAL A 16 4.44 -1.18 12.80
C VAL A 16 3.82 -2.48 13.33
N TYR A 17 4.16 -3.62 12.74
CA TYR A 17 3.69 -4.93 13.18
C TYR A 17 4.07 -5.20 14.65
N GLU A 18 5.34 -5.03 14.98
CA GLU A 18 5.88 -5.23 16.34
C GLU A 18 5.26 -4.25 17.35
N GLN A 19 5.13 -2.98 16.98
CA GLN A 19 4.52 -1.97 17.85
C GLN A 19 3.06 -2.29 18.15
N LEU A 20 2.27 -2.64 17.14
CA LEU A 20 0.87 -3.02 17.34
C LEU A 20 0.72 -4.26 18.24
N GLN A 21 1.60 -5.26 18.08
CA GLN A 21 1.62 -6.41 18.98
C GLN A 21 1.95 -6.01 20.44
N SER A 22 2.94 -5.13 20.62
CA SER A 22 3.31 -4.59 21.94
C SER A 22 2.16 -3.83 22.59
N ASP A 23 1.34 -3.14 21.78
CA ASP A 23 0.15 -2.42 22.23
C ASP A 23 -1.06 -3.33 22.47
N GLY A 24 -0.89 -4.66 22.37
CA GLY A 24 -1.93 -5.65 22.65
C GLY A 24 -2.96 -5.86 21.55
N TRP A 25 -2.63 -5.51 20.28
CA TRP A 25 -3.49 -5.81 19.13
C TRP A 25 -3.32 -7.25 18.68
N ASP A 26 -4.38 -7.85 18.15
CA ASP A 26 -4.32 -9.07 17.36
C ASP A 26 -3.88 -8.71 15.95
N VAL A 27 -2.61 -9.02 15.60
CA VAL A 27 -1.98 -8.57 14.35
C VAL A 27 -1.76 -9.73 13.39
N THR A 28 -2.34 -9.62 12.22
CA THR A 28 -2.07 -10.51 11.08
C THR A 28 -1.07 -9.84 10.15
N GLY A 29 0.03 -10.51 9.80
CA GLY A 29 1.01 -10.05 8.83
C GLY A 29 0.89 -10.78 7.51
N LEU A 30 1.07 -10.07 6.39
CA LEU A 30 1.28 -10.67 5.07
C LEU A 30 2.56 -10.13 4.45
N SER A 31 3.37 -11.04 3.89
CA SER A 31 4.64 -10.69 3.24
C SER A 31 4.99 -11.67 2.13
N ARG A 32 5.89 -11.23 1.24
CA ARG A 32 6.39 -12.11 0.17
C ARG A 32 7.29 -13.22 0.70
N SER A 33 8.13 -12.91 1.69
CA SER A 33 9.15 -13.83 2.21
C SER A 33 8.59 -14.93 3.12
N VAL A 34 7.50 -14.67 3.84
CA VAL A 34 6.91 -15.61 4.79
C VAL A 34 5.69 -16.30 4.19
N ASP A 35 4.80 -15.52 3.57
CA ASP A 35 3.49 -16.00 3.14
C ASP A 35 3.38 -16.21 1.62
N GLY A 36 4.43 -15.89 0.87
CA GLY A 36 4.40 -15.87 -0.59
C GLY A 36 3.45 -14.80 -1.15
N PHE A 37 3.09 -13.77 -0.37
CA PHE A 37 2.19 -12.70 -0.77
C PHE A 37 2.92 -11.68 -1.63
N ASP A 38 2.92 -11.89 -2.95
CA ASP A 38 3.55 -10.99 -3.91
C ASP A 38 2.55 -9.96 -4.45
N VAL A 39 2.74 -8.70 -4.09
CA VAL A 39 1.92 -7.57 -4.56
C VAL A 39 2.11 -7.25 -6.05
N GLY A 40 3.13 -7.79 -6.68
CA GLY A 40 3.32 -7.76 -8.13
C GLY A 40 2.55 -8.85 -8.89
N ASN A 41 1.74 -9.66 -8.22
CA ASN A 41 0.99 -10.76 -8.82
C ASN A 41 -0.46 -10.75 -8.31
N GLU A 42 -1.40 -10.45 -9.21
CA GLU A 42 -2.83 -10.35 -8.88
C GLU A 42 -3.40 -11.65 -8.27
N ALA A 43 -3.04 -12.81 -8.82
CA ALA A 43 -3.50 -14.09 -8.28
C ALA A 43 -2.96 -14.34 -6.86
N SER A 44 -1.74 -13.88 -6.55
CA SER A 44 -1.17 -13.93 -5.21
C SER A 44 -1.94 -13.04 -4.24
N ILE A 45 -2.25 -11.79 -4.65
CA ILE A 45 -3.05 -10.86 -3.85
C ILE A 45 -4.42 -11.48 -3.54
N LYS A 46 -5.12 -11.96 -4.57
CA LYS A 46 -6.44 -12.57 -4.44
C LYS A 46 -6.42 -13.73 -3.45
N ARG A 47 -5.56 -14.73 -3.68
CA ARG A 47 -5.46 -15.89 -2.78
C ARG A 47 -5.08 -15.52 -1.35
N GLY A 48 -4.16 -14.57 -1.18
CA GLY A 48 -3.71 -14.14 0.16
C GLY A 48 -4.82 -13.44 0.93
N LEU A 49 -5.57 -12.54 0.28
CA LEU A 49 -6.66 -11.84 0.92
C LEU A 49 -7.88 -12.74 1.17
N GLU A 50 -8.22 -13.65 0.24
CA GLU A 50 -9.37 -14.59 0.39
C GLU A 50 -9.27 -15.48 1.64
N ARG A 51 -8.05 -15.76 2.12
CA ARG A 51 -7.82 -16.55 3.34
C ARG A 51 -8.05 -15.78 4.63
N LEU A 52 -8.21 -14.45 4.53
CA LEU A 52 -8.36 -13.61 5.71
C LEU A 52 -9.83 -13.52 6.12
N GLU A 53 -10.06 -13.71 7.43
CA GLU A 53 -11.32 -13.48 8.08
C GLU A 53 -11.29 -12.13 8.82
N GLY A 54 -12.09 -11.18 8.31
CA GLY A 54 -12.26 -9.88 8.99
C GLY A 54 -13.17 -9.96 10.22
N PRO A 55 -13.60 -8.85 10.81
CA PRO A 55 -13.15 -7.52 10.43
C PRO A 55 -11.82 -7.11 11.07
N PHE A 56 -11.09 -6.20 10.38
CA PHE A 56 -9.91 -5.52 10.91
C PHE A 56 -10.22 -4.05 11.21
N ASP A 57 -9.74 -3.57 12.35
CA ASP A 57 -9.88 -2.18 12.77
C ASP A 57 -8.81 -1.28 12.09
N LEU A 58 -7.67 -1.89 11.72
CA LEU A 58 -6.60 -1.27 10.94
C LEU A 58 -6.14 -2.21 9.82
N ILE A 59 -6.06 -1.68 8.59
CA ILE A 59 -5.34 -2.32 7.47
C ILE A 59 -4.21 -1.37 7.08
N PHE A 60 -2.96 -1.82 7.28
CA PHE A 60 -1.77 -1.04 6.98
C PHE A 60 -1.02 -1.63 5.80
N ILE A 61 -0.96 -0.90 4.67
CA ILE A 61 -0.32 -1.34 3.42
C ILE A 61 1.06 -0.69 3.34
N ALA A 62 2.10 -1.44 3.74
CA ALA A 62 3.48 -1.00 3.84
C ALA A 62 4.36 -1.55 2.71
N VAL A 63 3.87 -1.45 1.47
CA VAL A 63 4.59 -1.95 0.29
C VAL A 63 5.07 -0.81 -0.59
N GLY A 64 6.25 -0.99 -1.20
CA GLY A 64 6.80 -0.04 -2.14
C GLY A 64 8.28 -0.30 -2.43
N ILE A 65 8.71 0.15 -3.60
CA ILE A 65 10.11 0.16 -4.04
C ILE A 65 10.45 1.53 -4.60
N LEU A 66 11.66 1.99 -4.36
CA LEU A 66 12.18 3.25 -4.93
C LEU A 66 12.58 3.06 -6.39
N ALA A 67 13.20 1.92 -6.68
CA ALA A 67 13.66 1.51 -8.00
C ALA A 67 13.59 -0.01 -8.12
N PRO A 68 13.70 -0.60 -9.32
CA PRO A 68 13.81 -2.04 -9.48
C PRO A 68 15.03 -2.60 -8.75
N LEU A 69 15.02 -3.90 -8.47
CA LEU A 69 16.18 -4.61 -7.94
C LEU A 69 17.38 -4.39 -8.89
N TRP A 70 18.53 -4.00 -8.35
CA TRP A 70 19.74 -3.63 -9.10
C TRP A 70 19.64 -2.33 -9.92
N GLY A 71 18.54 -1.57 -9.80
CA GLY A 71 18.35 -0.26 -10.43
C GLY A 71 18.57 0.90 -9.47
N SER A 72 18.63 2.10 -10.04
CA SER A 72 18.61 3.37 -9.30
C SER A 72 17.46 4.22 -9.82
N PRO A 73 16.85 5.07 -9.00
CA PRO A 73 15.82 5.99 -9.49
C PRO A 73 16.40 6.96 -10.52
N GLU A 74 15.63 7.27 -11.53
CA GLU A 74 16.08 8.08 -12.68
C GLU A 74 16.44 9.52 -12.24
N LYS A 75 17.60 10.00 -12.66
CA LYS A 75 18.05 11.39 -12.41
C LYS A 75 17.61 12.36 -13.53
N SER A 76 17.31 11.85 -14.73
CA SER A 76 16.86 12.65 -15.87
C SER A 76 15.73 11.93 -16.60
N ILE A 77 14.91 12.68 -17.35
CA ILE A 77 13.81 12.13 -18.16
C ILE A 77 14.33 11.17 -19.24
N SER A 78 15.52 11.40 -19.76
CA SER A 78 16.16 10.55 -20.76
C SER A 78 16.63 9.19 -20.21
N ALA A 79 16.66 9.03 -18.89
CA ALA A 79 17.04 7.76 -18.26
C ALA A 79 15.84 6.82 -18.02
N LEU A 80 14.64 7.22 -18.42
CA LEU A 80 13.44 6.37 -18.31
C LEU A 80 13.58 5.10 -19.15
N LYS A 81 13.22 3.97 -18.55
CA LYS A 81 13.10 2.67 -19.20
C LYS A 81 11.71 2.10 -18.93
N HIS A 82 11.10 1.56 -19.97
CA HIS A 82 9.76 0.97 -19.90
C HIS A 82 9.64 -0.05 -18.77
N ASP A 83 10.51 -1.04 -18.72
CA ASP A 83 10.40 -2.17 -17.78
C ASP A 83 10.65 -1.74 -16.34
N ASP A 84 11.58 -0.81 -16.12
CA ASP A 84 11.87 -0.24 -14.80
C ASP A 84 10.64 0.53 -14.28
N MET A 85 10.06 1.39 -15.11
CA MET A 85 8.86 2.15 -14.78
C MET A 85 7.67 1.23 -14.53
N ALA A 86 7.43 0.25 -15.42
CA ALA A 86 6.36 -0.73 -15.28
C ALA A 86 6.48 -1.49 -13.95
N ARG A 87 7.70 -1.93 -13.57
CA ARG A 87 7.93 -2.62 -12.31
C ARG A 87 7.65 -1.74 -11.09
N VAL A 88 8.08 -0.48 -11.10
CA VAL A 88 7.80 0.47 -10.02
C VAL A 88 6.30 0.71 -9.87
N PHE A 89 5.58 0.92 -10.97
CA PHE A 89 4.12 1.07 -10.94
C PHE A 89 3.42 -0.20 -10.47
N GLN A 90 3.86 -1.37 -10.88
CA GLN A 90 3.28 -2.64 -10.46
C GLN A 90 3.29 -2.79 -8.94
N VAL A 91 4.42 -2.46 -8.30
CA VAL A 91 4.56 -2.62 -6.84
C VAL A 91 3.94 -1.45 -6.07
N ASN A 92 4.16 -0.21 -6.53
CA ASN A 92 3.78 0.98 -5.76
C ASN A 92 2.34 1.43 -5.98
N THR A 93 1.73 1.05 -7.10
CA THR A 93 0.42 1.56 -7.53
C THR A 93 -0.58 0.42 -7.74
N ILE A 94 -0.27 -0.50 -8.68
CA ILE A 94 -1.21 -1.55 -9.09
C ILE A 94 -1.46 -2.53 -7.94
N GLY A 95 -0.40 -3.01 -7.29
CA GLY A 95 -0.54 -3.92 -6.14
C GLY A 95 -1.41 -3.34 -5.03
N PRO A 96 -1.09 -2.15 -4.48
CA PRO A 96 -1.94 -1.48 -3.50
C PRO A 96 -3.38 -1.22 -3.99
N ALA A 97 -3.58 -0.87 -5.27
CA ALA A 97 -4.91 -0.69 -5.85
C ALA A 97 -5.74 -1.97 -5.81
N LEU A 98 -5.15 -3.11 -6.19
CA LEU A 98 -5.80 -4.42 -6.16
C LEU A 98 -6.10 -4.87 -4.72
N ILE A 99 -5.27 -4.50 -3.75
CA ILE A 99 -5.55 -4.72 -2.33
C ILE A 99 -6.73 -3.85 -1.91
N LEU A 100 -6.72 -2.54 -2.20
CA LEU A 100 -7.79 -1.60 -1.86
C LEU A 100 -9.15 -2.03 -2.46
N ALA A 101 -9.15 -2.62 -3.64
CA ALA A 101 -10.37 -3.15 -4.26
C ALA A 101 -11.05 -4.27 -3.45
N GLN A 102 -10.34 -4.89 -2.51
CA GLN A 102 -10.84 -6.01 -1.71
C GLN A 102 -11.00 -5.68 -0.21
N VAL A 103 -10.56 -4.51 0.26
CA VAL A 103 -10.54 -4.19 1.70
C VAL A 103 -11.93 -4.06 2.30
N ALA A 104 -12.95 -3.64 1.55
CA ALA A 104 -14.29 -3.40 2.07
C ALA A 104 -14.88 -4.60 2.84
N ARG A 105 -14.67 -5.83 2.34
CA ARG A 105 -15.15 -7.04 3.03
C ARG A 105 -14.38 -7.37 4.31
N LEU A 106 -13.22 -6.76 4.52
CA LEU A 106 -12.35 -6.96 5.68
C LEU A 106 -12.52 -5.88 6.74
N LEU A 107 -13.39 -4.89 6.51
CA LEU A 107 -13.64 -3.79 7.44
C LEU A 107 -14.95 -3.97 8.22
N PRO A 108 -15.03 -3.51 9.46
CA PRO A 108 -16.29 -3.43 10.19
C PRO A 108 -17.20 -2.35 9.59
N LYS A 109 -18.52 -2.58 9.62
CA LYS A 109 -19.52 -1.60 9.16
C LYS A 109 -20.07 -0.72 10.28
N ASP A 110 -19.95 -1.17 11.51
CA ASP A 110 -20.60 -0.66 12.71
C ASP A 110 -19.69 0.19 13.61
N ARG A 111 -18.39 0.24 13.30
CA ARG A 111 -17.42 1.00 14.08
C ARG A 111 -16.30 1.55 13.21
N ARG A 112 -15.48 2.39 13.81
CA ARG A 112 -14.34 3.03 13.13
C ARG A 112 -13.31 1.99 12.72
N ALA A 113 -12.83 2.13 11.47
CA ALA A 113 -11.67 1.41 10.96
C ALA A 113 -10.79 2.35 10.12
N VAL A 114 -9.53 1.99 9.97
CA VAL A 114 -8.56 2.76 9.20
C VAL A 114 -7.91 1.86 8.15
N VAL A 115 -7.88 2.35 6.92
CA VAL A 115 -7.04 1.81 5.84
C VAL A 115 -5.95 2.82 5.56
N ALA A 116 -4.72 2.49 5.90
CA ALA A 116 -3.56 3.36 5.73
C ALA A 116 -2.60 2.76 4.69
N THR A 117 -2.24 3.54 3.69
CA THR A 117 -1.32 3.10 2.62
C THR A 117 -0.09 3.98 2.62
N LEU A 118 1.11 3.38 2.65
CA LEU A 118 2.35 4.13 2.56
C LEU A 118 2.55 4.73 1.17
N SER A 119 2.48 6.04 1.11
CA SER A 119 2.84 6.84 -0.05
C SER A 119 4.21 7.47 0.14
N ALA A 120 4.42 8.66 -0.38
CA ALA A 120 5.62 9.46 -0.18
C ALA A 120 5.30 10.93 -0.46
N ARG A 121 5.96 11.84 0.24
CA ARG A 121 5.87 13.29 -0.01
C ARG A 121 6.14 13.63 -1.48
N VAL A 122 7.10 12.95 -2.11
CA VAL A 122 7.45 13.16 -3.52
C VAL A 122 6.36 12.76 -4.52
N GLY A 123 5.27 12.12 -4.07
CA GLY A 123 4.05 11.91 -4.86
C GLY A 123 3.20 13.17 -5.03
N SER A 124 3.52 14.27 -4.35
CA SER A 124 2.90 15.57 -4.59
C SER A 124 3.41 16.19 -5.91
N ILE A 125 2.49 16.46 -6.83
CA ILE A 125 2.82 17.10 -8.12
C ILE A 125 3.26 18.55 -7.88
N GLY A 126 2.53 19.28 -7.04
CA GLY A 126 2.80 20.69 -6.75
C GLY A 126 4.07 20.95 -5.94
N ASP A 127 4.56 19.96 -5.18
CA ASP A 127 5.78 20.08 -4.36
C ASP A 127 7.06 19.69 -5.15
N ASN A 128 6.93 19.32 -6.43
CA ASN A 128 8.06 18.90 -7.25
C ASN A 128 8.81 20.08 -7.85
N SER A 129 9.83 20.57 -7.18
CA SER A 129 10.75 21.61 -7.66
C SER A 129 12.12 21.08 -8.11
N ILE A 130 12.41 19.78 -7.89
CA ILE A 130 13.75 19.21 -8.10
C ILE A 130 13.80 18.35 -9.38
N GLY A 131 12.69 17.71 -9.77
CA GLY A 131 12.66 16.69 -10.83
C GLY A 131 13.30 15.36 -10.37
N GLY A 132 13.67 14.51 -11.34
CA GLY A 132 14.23 13.19 -11.09
C GLY A 132 13.21 12.20 -10.47
N TRP A 133 13.63 10.95 -10.30
CA TRP A 133 12.83 9.86 -9.71
C TRP A 133 11.46 9.69 -10.38
N TYR A 134 11.44 9.80 -11.69
CA TYR A 134 10.20 9.91 -12.48
C TYR A 134 9.24 8.75 -12.21
N SER A 135 9.73 7.52 -12.29
CA SER A 135 8.90 6.34 -12.03
C SER A 135 8.35 6.33 -10.60
N TYR A 136 9.19 6.63 -9.61
CA TYR A 136 8.80 6.65 -8.21
C TYR A 136 7.77 7.74 -7.91
N ARG A 137 8.07 9.00 -8.29
CA ARG A 137 7.16 10.13 -8.09
C ARG A 137 5.81 9.89 -8.76
N ALA A 138 5.82 9.49 -10.03
CA ALA A 138 4.60 9.24 -10.79
C ALA A 138 3.79 8.08 -10.18
N SER A 139 4.44 7.00 -9.74
CA SER A 139 3.74 5.88 -9.08
C SER A 139 3.10 6.28 -7.76
N LYS A 140 3.75 7.15 -6.96
CA LYS A 140 3.18 7.62 -5.70
C LYS A 140 2.09 8.68 -5.89
N ALA A 141 2.17 9.51 -6.94
CA ALA A 141 1.07 10.39 -7.34
C ALA A 141 -0.17 9.61 -7.79
N ALA A 142 0.04 8.57 -8.60
CA ALA A 142 -1.03 7.66 -9.01
C ALA A 142 -1.65 6.91 -7.81
N LEU A 143 -0.82 6.44 -6.86
CA LEU A 143 -1.30 5.83 -5.62
C LEU A 143 -2.16 6.79 -4.81
N ASN A 144 -1.75 8.06 -4.66
CA ASN A 144 -2.52 9.07 -3.93
C ASN A 144 -3.91 9.25 -4.56
N GLN A 145 -4.01 9.28 -5.89
CA GLN A 145 -5.29 9.38 -6.60
C GLN A 145 -6.17 8.15 -6.35
N ILE A 146 -5.58 6.95 -6.36
CA ILE A 146 -6.32 5.70 -6.09
C ILE A 146 -6.82 5.66 -4.65
N VAL A 147 -5.99 6.01 -3.67
CA VAL A 147 -6.39 6.07 -2.25
C VAL A 147 -7.52 7.08 -2.04
N HIS A 148 -7.45 8.24 -2.69
CA HIS A 148 -8.52 9.25 -2.64
C HIS A 148 -9.84 8.70 -3.21
N GLY A 149 -9.81 8.07 -4.37
CA GLY A 149 -11.00 7.42 -4.95
C GLY A 149 -11.58 6.33 -4.05
N ALA A 150 -10.72 5.46 -3.50
CA ALA A 150 -11.11 4.40 -2.57
C ALA A 150 -11.76 4.99 -1.29
N ALA A 151 -11.23 6.10 -0.76
CA ALA A 151 -11.81 6.78 0.40
C ALA A 151 -13.26 7.24 0.13
N ILE A 152 -13.52 7.79 -1.06
CA ILE A 152 -14.87 8.22 -1.46
C ILE A 152 -15.82 7.02 -1.55
N GLU A 153 -15.37 5.91 -2.15
CA GLU A 153 -16.20 4.71 -2.31
C GLU A 153 -16.48 4.01 -0.98
N LEU A 154 -15.43 3.81 -0.16
CA LEU A 154 -15.57 3.23 1.18
C LEU A 154 -16.51 4.05 2.07
N GLY A 155 -16.45 5.38 1.98
CA GLY A 155 -17.32 6.28 2.73
C GLY A 155 -18.84 6.09 2.44
N ARG A 156 -19.21 5.50 1.30
CA ARG A 156 -20.61 5.19 0.98
C ARG A 156 -21.14 3.97 1.75
N SER A 157 -20.31 2.96 1.97
CA SER A 157 -20.68 1.68 2.57
C SER A 157 -20.17 1.48 4.00
N HIS A 158 -19.06 2.14 4.36
CA HIS A 158 -18.36 2.06 5.65
C HIS A 158 -18.17 3.48 6.21
N LYS A 159 -19.28 4.11 6.61
CA LYS A 159 -19.34 5.54 6.97
C LYS A 159 -18.39 5.99 8.07
N GLN A 160 -17.92 5.06 8.92
CA GLN A 160 -16.98 5.34 9.99
C GLN A 160 -15.54 4.99 9.63
N SER A 161 -15.30 4.46 8.42
CA SER A 161 -13.95 4.10 7.97
C SER A 161 -13.23 5.30 7.37
N VAL A 162 -11.93 5.32 7.59
CA VAL A 162 -11.00 6.34 7.05
C VAL A 162 -10.00 5.63 6.15
N CYS A 163 -9.83 6.12 4.92
CA CYS A 163 -8.80 5.64 4.00
C CYS A 163 -7.81 6.76 3.71
N VAL A 164 -6.53 6.56 4.02
CA VAL A 164 -5.50 7.60 3.96
C VAL A 164 -4.21 7.13 3.31
N ALA A 165 -3.52 8.06 2.65
CA ALA A 165 -2.14 7.92 2.22
C ALA A 165 -1.23 8.59 3.27
N LEU A 166 -0.19 7.87 3.71
CA LEU A 166 0.78 8.33 4.69
C LEU A 166 2.16 8.57 4.06
N HIS A 167 2.92 9.48 4.59
CA HIS A 167 4.31 9.75 4.20
C HIS A 167 5.14 10.30 5.37
#